data_e94929da59799b5fea17fa3d5f9a015c
#
_entry.id   e94929da59799b5fea17fa3d5f9a015c
#
_cell.length_a   1.000
_cell.length_b   1.000
_cell.length_c   1.000
_cell.angle_alpha   90.00
_cell.angle_beta   90.00
_cell.angle_gamma   90.00
#
_symmetry.space_group_name_H-M   'P 1'
#
loop_
_entity.id
_entity.type
_entity.pdbx_description
1 polymer ?
#
loop_
_entity_poly.entity_id
_entity_poly.type
_entity_poly.pdbx_seq_one_letter_code
_entity_poly.pdbx_strand_id
1 'polypeptide(L)' 'MIRSYRYDRRRRALDIVFQSRRRYTYRDVPQETYEAMNAARSKGEFFNRHIRDHFAFERNAEGAPTGLSRRLV' A
#
# COMPACT_ATOMS: atom_id res chain seq x y z
N MET A 1 -10.85 -6.65 -5.13
CA MET A 1 -10.38 -6.03 -3.91
C MET A 1 -9.09 -5.27 -4.10
N ILE A 2 -7.95 -5.92 -4.25
CA ILE A 2 -6.72 -5.24 -4.57
C ILE A 2 -6.54 -5.24 -6.07
N ARG A 3 -6.32 -4.07 -6.63
CA ARG A 3 -6.14 -3.94 -8.05
C ARG A 3 -4.68 -4.12 -8.43
N SER A 4 -3.80 -3.49 -7.67
CA SER A 4 -2.37 -3.63 -7.88
C SER A 4 -1.64 -3.20 -6.63
N TYR A 5 -0.36 -3.54 -6.56
CA TYR A 5 0.46 -3.11 -5.45
C TYR A 5 1.91 -3.05 -5.89
N ARG A 6 2.71 -2.32 -5.13
CA ARG A 6 4.05 -2.04 -5.50
C ARG A 6 4.87 -1.80 -4.26
N TYR A 7 6.09 -2.31 -4.20
CA TYR A 7 6.93 -2.20 -3.02
C TYR A 7 8.19 -1.40 -3.34
N ASP A 8 8.50 -0.44 -2.49
CA ASP A 8 9.72 0.34 -2.59
C ASP A 8 10.68 -0.14 -1.50
N ARG A 9 11.72 -0.85 -1.90
CA ARG A 9 12.67 -1.43 -0.97
C ARG A 9 13.41 -0.40 -0.15
N ARG A 10 13.75 0.69 -0.75
CA ARG A 10 14.52 1.72 -0.08
C ARG A 10 13.74 2.35 1.06
N ARG A 11 12.50 2.62 0.80
CA ARG A 11 11.63 3.26 1.79
C ARG A 11 10.87 2.28 2.62
N ARG A 12 10.91 1.01 2.24
CA ARG A 12 10.13 -0.03 2.88
C ARG A 12 8.65 0.34 2.85
N ALA A 13 8.25 0.91 1.75
CA ALA A 13 6.88 1.37 1.56
C ALA A 13 6.13 0.47 0.60
N LEU A 14 4.93 0.09 1.00
CA LEU A 14 4.08 -0.75 0.18
C LEU A 14 2.87 0.06 -0.26
N ASP A 15 2.79 0.31 -1.56
CA ASP A 15 1.66 1.02 -2.14
C ASP A 15 0.61 0.02 -2.57
N ILE A 16 -0.62 0.26 -2.18
CA ILE A 16 -1.74 -0.60 -2.55
C ILE A 16 -2.78 0.23 -3.28
N VAL A 17 -3.23 -0.26 -4.41
CA VAL A 17 -4.33 0.35 -5.14
C VAL A 17 -5.50 -0.62 -5.10
N PHE A 18 -6.61 -0.17 -4.58
CA PHE A 18 -7.79 -1.02 -4.45
C PHE A 18 -8.69 -0.90 -5.68
N GLN A 19 -9.62 -1.82 -5.81
CA GLN A 19 -10.59 -1.78 -6.91
C GLN A 19 -11.38 -0.49 -6.92
N SER A 20 -11.57 0.09 -5.75
CA SER A 20 -12.26 1.37 -5.63
C SER A 20 -11.42 2.54 -6.10
N ARG A 21 -10.19 2.25 -6.54
CA ARG A 21 -9.22 3.25 -6.98
C ARG A 21 -8.59 4.05 -5.86
N ARG A 22 -8.85 3.69 -4.65
CA ARG A 22 -8.18 4.32 -3.52
C ARG A 22 -6.78 3.80 -3.41
N ARG A 23 -5.86 4.67 -3.02
CA ARG A 23 -4.45 4.32 -2.89
C ARG A 23 -3.99 4.57 -1.47
N TYR A 24 -3.28 3.60 -0.93
CA TYR A 24 -2.72 3.70 0.39
C TYR A 24 -1.25 3.32 0.33
N THR A 25 -0.43 4.04 1.09
CA THR A 25 0.99 3.70 1.20
C THR A 25 1.24 3.26 2.63
N TYR A 26 1.65 2.02 2.81
CA TYR A 26 1.96 1.48 4.13
C TYR A 26 3.44 1.60 4.37
N ARG A 27 3.81 2.08 5.54
CA ARG A 27 5.20 2.38 5.87
C ARG A 27 5.84 1.31 6.73
N ASP A 28 7.17 1.24 6.62
CA ASP A 28 7.97 0.33 7.43
C ASP A 28 7.54 -1.12 7.27
N VAL A 29 7.18 -1.48 6.06
CA VAL A 29 6.81 -2.86 5.76
C VAL A 29 8.08 -3.62 5.41
N PRO A 30 8.42 -4.68 6.15
CA PRO A 30 9.62 -5.45 5.84
C PRO A 30 9.50 -6.13 4.48
N GLN A 31 10.62 -6.31 3.83
CA GLN A 31 10.63 -6.99 2.54
C GLN A 31 10.02 -8.39 2.65
N GLU A 32 10.26 -9.07 3.75
CA GLU A 32 9.69 -10.39 3.99
C GLU A 32 8.18 -10.39 3.89
N THR A 33 7.55 -9.35 4.43
CA THR A 33 6.11 -9.24 4.41
C THR A 33 5.62 -9.07 2.98
N TYR A 34 6.31 -8.25 2.22
CA TYR A 34 5.98 -8.06 0.82
C TYR A 34 6.12 -9.37 0.04
N GLU A 35 7.19 -10.10 0.29
CA GLU A 35 7.41 -11.37 -0.39
C GLU A 35 6.36 -12.40 -0.01
N ALA A 36 5.95 -12.41 1.24
CA ALA A 36 4.90 -13.32 1.67
C ALA A 36 3.59 -12.97 0.99
N MET A 37 3.33 -11.70 0.77
CA MET A 37 2.13 -11.28 0.06
C MET A 37 2.16 -11.78 -1.38
N ASN A 38 3.33 -11.70 -2.03
CA ASN A 38 3.46 -12.21 -3.38
C ASN A 38 3.18 -13.71 -3.46
N ALA A 39 3.54 -14.45 -2.43
CA ALA A 39 3.33 -15.88 -2.40
C ALA A 39 1.94 -16.29 -1.94
N ALA A 40 1.17 -15.35 -1.44
CA ALA A 40 -0.14 -15.68 -0.89
C ALA A 40 -1.13 -16.00 -2.00
N ARG A 41 -2.01 -16.94 -1.72
CA ARG A 41 -3.06 -17.30 -2.65
C ARG A 41 -4.02 -16.16 -2.89
N SER A 42 -4.42 -15.52 -1.81
CA SER A 42 -5.32 -14.38 -1.87
C SER A 42 -4.59 -13.18 -1.31
N LYS A 43 -4.24 -12.24 -2.19
CA LYS A 43 -3.55 -11.03 -1.76
C LYS A 43 -4.42 -10.18 -0.86
N GLY A 44 -5.70 -10.12 -1.15
CA GLY A 44 -6.61 -9.34 -0.33
C GLY A 44 -6.73 -9.89 1.08
N GLU A 45 -6.79 -11.20 1.19
CA GLU A 45 -6.90 -11.83 2.50
C GLU A 45 -5.61 -11.64 3.29
N PHE A 46 -4.48 -11.81 2.62
CA PHE A 46 -3.19 -11.59 3.26
C PHE A 46 -3.09 -10.16 3.78
N PHE A 47 -3.47 -9.21 2.94
CA PHE A 47 -3.44 -7.82 3.29
C PHE A 47 -4.28 -7.55 4.55
N ASN A 48 -5.50 -8.07 4.57
CA ASN A 48 -6.38 -7.84 5.71
C ASN A 48 -5.82 -8.41 7.00
N ARG A 49 -5.19 -9.56 6.93
CA ARG A 49 -4.68 -10.22 8.12
C ARG A 49 -3.35 -9.69 8.62
N HIS A 50 -2.47 -9.34 7.69
CA HIS A 50 -1.09 -9.08 8.05
C HIS A 50 -0.61 -7.65 7.84
N ILE A 51 -1.34 -6.86 7.11
CA ILE A 51 -0.87 -5.52 6.77
C ILE A 51 -1.80 -4.43 7.27
N ARG A 52 -3.05 -4.58 7.01
CA ARG A 52 -4.04 -3.53 7.24
C ARG A 52 -3.95 -2.83 8.59
N ASP A 53 -3.90 -3.57 9.67
CA ASP A 53 -3.88 -2.99 11.00
C ASP A 53 -2.53 -3.08 11.68
N HIS A 54 -1.50 -3.45 10.93
CA HIS A 54 -0.19 -3.70 11.50
C HIS A 54 0.86 -2.67 11.15
N PHE A 55 0.56 -1.79 10.22
CA PHE A 55 1.52 -0.79 9.77
C PHE A 55 0.85 0.56 9.64
N ALA A 56 1.63 1.59 9.86
CA ALA A 56 1.14 2.94 9.64
C ALA A 56 0.95 3.17 8.14
N PHE A 57 0.00 4.00 7.77
CA PHE A 57 -0.25 4.21 6.37
C PHE A 57 -0.68 5.64 6.11
N GLU A 58 -0.56 6.04 4.83
CA GLU A 58 -1.04 7.31 4.33
C GLU A 58 -2.01 7.01 3.21
N ARG A 59 -3.10 7.73 3.20
CA ARG A 59 -4.08 7.62 2.15
C ARG A 59 -3.79 8.67 1.09
N ASN A 60 -3.67 8.24 -0.14
CA ASN A 60 -3.35 9.13 -1.24
C ASN A 60 -4.58 9.40 -2.08
N ALA A 61 -4.75 10.65 -2.48
CA ALA A 61 -5.86 11.01 -3.33
C ALA A 61 -5.65 10.40 -4.70
N GLU A 62 -6.72 9.85 -5.24
CA GLU A 62 -6.66 9.23 -6.53
C GLU A 62 -6.38 10.27 -7.61
N GLY A 63 -5.44 9.91 -8.48
CA GLY A 63 -5.17 10.74 -9.63
C GLY A 63 -4.48 12.05 -9.36
N ALA A 64 -4.23 12.38 -8.12
CA ALA A 64 -3.62 13.65 -7.79
C ALA A 64 -2.17 13.44 -7.39
N PRO A 65 -1.25 14.29 -7.89
CA PRO A 65 0.11 14.27 -7.40
C PRO A 65 0.10 14.69 -5.96
N THR A 66 0.38 13.78 -5.11
CA THR A 66 0.23 13.98 -3.69
C THR A 66 0.92 15.21 -3.14
N GLY A 67 2.17 15.35 -3.48
CA GLY A 67 2.93 16.47 -2.97
C GLY A 67 2.36 17.80 -3.40
N LEU A 68 1.93 17.87 -4.64
CA LEU A 68 1.40 19.08 -5.17
C LEU A 68 0.12 19.50 -4.48
N SER A 69 -0.74 18.55 -4.29
CA SER A 69 -2.00 18.83 -3.62
C SER A 69 -1.80 19.45 -2.25
N ARG A 70 -0.90 18.86 -1.53
CA ARG A 70 -0.67 19.33 -0.18
C ARG A 70 -0.10 20.73 -0.14
N ARG A 71 0.73 21.04 -1.08
CA ARG A 71 1.38 22.34 -1.06
C ARG A 71 0.45 23.48 -1.39
N LEU A 72 -0.56 23.18 -2.12
CA LEU A 72 -1.50 24.22 -2.50
C LEU A 72 -2.38 24.67 -1.35
N VAL A 73 -2.39 23.93 -0.34
CA VAL A 73 -3.26 24.23 0.79
C VAL A 73 -2.69 25.28 1.75
#